data_f52da7941508146678aea34dab2dcd59
#
_entry.id   f52da7941508146678aea34dab2dcd59
#
_cell.length_a   1.000
_cell.length_b   1.000
_cell.length_c   1.000
_cell.angle_alpha   90.00
_cell.angle_beta   90.00
_cell.angle_gamma   90.00
#
_symmetry.space_group_name_H-M   'P 1'
#
loop_
_entity.id
_entity.type
_entity.pdbx_description
1 polymer ?
#
loop_
_entity_poly.entity_id
_entity_poly.type
_entity_poly.pdbx_seq_one_letter_code
_entity_poly.pdbx_strand_id
1 'polypeptide(L)' 'MNSVTELGAELQRARKQNGLTQEQLAELAGIAERTLRSIERGAGNPSIDAVFSVANVLGLRIVVAQ' A
#
# COMPACT_ATOMS: atom_id res chain seq x y z
N MET A 1 12.97 -7.41 -0.04
CA MET A 1 11.94 -6.90 -0.96
C MET A 1 12.59 -6.08 -2.04
N ASN A 2 12.44 -6.49 -3.28
CA ASN A 2 13.22 -5.95 -4.38
C ASN A 2 12.41 -5.31 -5.50
N SER A 3 11.09 -5.23 -5.36
CA SER A 3 10.28 -4.68 -6.43
C SER A 3 9.00 -4.06 -5.91
N VAL A 4 8.40 -3.19 -6.71
CA VAL A 4 7.11 -2.59 -6.40
C VAL A 4 6.00 -3.64 -6.39
N THR A 5 6.17 -4.71 -7.17
CA THR A 5 5.21 -5.81 -7.17
C THR A 5 5.19 -6.53 -5.81
N GLU A 6 6.39 -6.79 -5.28
CA GLU A 6 6.49 -7.43 -3.96
C GLU A 6 5.96 -6.52 -2.86
N LEU A 7 6.29 -5.23 -2.92
CA LEU A 7 5.78 -4.26 -1.96
C LEU A 7 4.26 -4.20 -2.01
N GLY A 8 3.69 -4.12 -3.22
CA GLY A 8 2.24 -4.08 -3.39
C GLY A 8 1.55 -5.31 -2.82
N ALA A 9 2.15 -6.49 -3.05
CA ALA A 9 1.60 -7.75 -2.53
C ALA A 9 1.62 -7.78 -0.99
N GLU A 10 2.68 -7.25 -0.38
CA GLU A 10 2.77 -7.18 1.08
C GLU A 10 1.72 -6.24 1.65
N LEU A 11 1.50 -5.10 1.01
CA LEU A 11 0.49 -4.15 1.45
C LEU A 11 -0.91 -4.76 1.34
N GLN A 12 -1.16 -5.46 0.25
CA GLN A 12 -2.45 -6.13 0.06
C GLN A 12 -2.68 -7.20 1.12
N ARG A 13 -1.66 -7.99 1.40
CA ARG A 13 -1.76 -9.04 2.43
C ARG A 13 -2.09 -8.42 3.79
N ALA A 14 -1.38 -7.36 4.17
CA ALA A 14 -1.61 -6.68 5.42
C ALA A 14 -3.01 -6.07 5.48
N ARG A 15 -3.49 -5.52 4.36
CA ARG A 15 -4.85 -4.98 4.28
C ARG A 15 -5.88 -6.07 4.60
N LYS A 16 -5.73 -7.22 3.96
CA LYS A 16 -6.66 -8.34 4.16
C LYS A 16 -6.60 -8.88 5.59
N GLN A 17 -5.40 -8.93 6.15
CA GLN A 17 -5.23 -9.35 7.55
C GLN A 17 -5.91 -8.40 8.51
N ASN A 18 -6.00 -7.13 8.17
CA ASN A 18 -6.70 -6.14 8.98
C ASN A 18 -8.20 -6.07 8.67
N GLY A 19 -8.69 -6.92 7.78
CA GLY A 19 -10.12 -6.96 7.46
C GLY A 19 -10.62 -5.75 6.69
N LEU A 20 -9.74 -5.06 5.97
CA LEU A 20 -10.11 -3.84 5.26
C LEU A 20 -10.34 -4.10 3.77
N THR A 21 -11.36 -3.45 3.22
CA THR A 21 -11.54 -3.40 1.76
C THR A 21 -10.57 -2.36 1.18
N GLN A 22 -10.39 -2.40 -0.14
CA GLN A 22 -9.58 -1.36 -0.80
C GLN A 22 -10.19 0.01 -0.58
N GLU A 23 -11.52 0.13 -0.66
CA GLU A 23 -12.18 1.40 -0.42
C GLU A 23 -11.91 1.94 0.98
N GLN A 24 -12.01 1.07 1.99
CA GLN A 24 -11.77 1.47 3.37
C GLN A 24 -10.34 1.92 3.60
N LEU A 25 -9.38 1.15 3.09
CA LEU A 25 -7.98 1.51 3.26
C LEU A 25 -7.65 2.80 2.52
N ALA A 26 -8.13 2.96 1.30
CA ALA A 26 -7.90 4.18 0.53
C ALA A 26 -8.43 5.41 1.27
N GLU A 27 -9.62 5.30 1.84
CA GLU A 27 -10.22 6.39 2.61
C GLU A 27 -9.36 6.74 3.83
N LEU A 28 -8.93 5.73 4.58
CA LEU A 28 -8.09 5.94 5.76
C LEU A 28 -6.74 6.55 5.41
N ALA A 29 -6.17 6.15 4.28
CA ALA A 29 -4.88 6.65 3.83
C ALA A 29 -4.97 8.00 3.12
N GLY A 30 -6.18 8.46 2.81
CA GLY A 30 -6.38 9.73 2.12
C GLY A 30 -5.99 9.71 0.65
N ILE A 31 -6.13 8.56 -0.01
CA ILE A 31 -5.81 8.41 -1.42
C ILE A 31 -7.02 7.87 -2.19
N ALA A 32 -6.97 7.99 -3.52
CA ALA A 32 -8.03 7.43 -4.34
C ALA A 32 -7.95 5.90 -4.34
N GLU A 33 -9.09 5.24 -4.43
CA GLU A 33 -9.14 3.78 -4.47
C GLU A 33 -8.35 3.23 -5.64
N ARG A 34 -8.44 3.87 -6.81
CA ARG A 34 -7.70 3.44 -8.00
C ARG A 34 -6.18 3.51 -7.77
N THR A 35 -5.71 4.49 -6.99
CA THR A 35 -4.30 4.62 -6.64
C THR A 35 -3.88 3.44 -5.77
N LEU A 36 -4.69 3.09 -4.79
CA LEU A 36 -4.41 1.93 -3.95
C LEU A 36 -4.40 0.64 -4.78
N ARG A 37 -5.34 0.51 -5.70
CA ARG A 37 -5.42 -0.65 -6.56
C ARG A 37 -4.14 -0.82 -7.39
N SER A 38 -3.64 0.30 -7.93
CA SER A 38 -2.38 0.29 -8.67
C SER A 38 -1.20 -0.08 -7.80
N ILE A 39 -1.15 0.47 -6.59
CA ILE A 39 -0.08 0.13 -5.63
C ILE A 39 -0.06 -1.36 -5.34
N GLU A 40 -1.22 -1.94 -5.06
CA GLU A 40 -1.31 -3.37 -4.71
C GLU A 40 -0.92 -4.27 -5.87
N ARG A 41 -1.14 -3.83 -7.10
CA ARG A 41 -0.74 -4.61 -8.28
C ARG A 41 0.70 -4.40 -8.69
N GLY A 42 1.37 -3.44 -8.06
CA GLY A 42 2.72 -3.06 -8.47
C GLY A 42 2.74 -2.37 -9.82
N ALA A 43 1.63 -1.74 -10.20
CA ALA A 43 1.48 -1.08 -11.49
C ALA A 43 1.61 0.43 -11.32
N GLY A 44 1.94 1.10 -12.41
CA GLY A 44 2.03 2.55 -12.40
C GLY A 44 3.24 3.07 -11.66
N ASN A 45 3.13 4.31 -11.22
CA ASN A 45 4.25 5.01 -10.58
C ASN A 45 3.69 5.84 -9.41
N PRO A 46 3.26 5.18 -8.34
CA PRO A 46 2.64 5.88 -7.22
C PRO A 46 3.65 6.79 -6.50
N SER A 47 3.16 7.87 -5.92
CA SER A 47 4.02 8.72 -5.12
C SER A 47 4.45 7.99 -3.86
N ILE A 48 5.63 8.34 -3.37
CA ILE A 48 6.14 7.77 -2.14
C ILE A 48 5.24 8.14 -0.96
N ASP A 49 4.65 9.34 -0.98
CA ASP A 49 3.72 9.75 0.06
C ASP A 49 2.51 8.84 0.13
N ALA A 50 1.95 8.46 -1.02
CA ALA A 50 0.80 7.55 -1.06
C ALA A 50 1.18 6.20 -0.46
N VAL A 51 2.34 5.68 -0.82
CA VAL A 51 2.80 4.38 -0.31
C VAL A 51 3.01 4.44 1.21
N PHE A 52 3.66 5.49 1.70
CA PHE A 52 3.86 5.67 3.15
C PHE A 52 2.54 5.82 3.89
N SER A 53 1.57 6.55 3.32
CA SER A 53 0.26 6.70 3.96
C SER A 53 -0.44 5.36 4.13
N VAL A 54 -0.40 4.53 3.10
CA VAL A 54 -0.98 3.18 3.16
C VAL A 54 -0.28 2.35 4.22
N ALA A 55 1.05 2.35 4.21
CA ALA A 55 1.83 1.59 5.18
C ALA A 55 1.53 2.02 6.62
N ASN A 56 1.42 3.32 6.84
CA ASN A 56 1.12 3.86 8.17
C ASN A 56 -0.24 3.39 8.69
N VAL A 57 -1.27 3.40 7.84
CA VAL A 57 -2.59 2.91 8.25
C VAL A 57 -2.52 1.45 8.66
N LEU A 58 -1.71 0.67 7.96
CA LEU A 58 -1.58 -0.77 8.21
C LEU A 58 -0.62 -1.09 9.36
N GLY A 59 0.01 -0.09 9.95
CA GLY A 59 0.98 -0.30 11.01
C GLY A 59 2.30 -0.88 10.52
N LEU A 60 2.59 -0.74 9.23
CA LEU A 60 3.81 -1.25 8.65
C LEU A 60 4.87 -0.16 8.57
N ARG A 61 6.11 -0.60 8.57
CA ARG A 61 7.26 0.27 8.46
C ARG A 61 8.01 -0.05 7.19
N ILE A 62 8.27 0.97 6.40
CA ILE A 62 9.08 0.82 5.20
C ILE A 62 10.48 1.28 5.56
N VAL A 63 11.46 0.40 5.40
CA VAL A 63 12.86 0.69 5.70
C VAL A 63 13.72 0.47 4.47
N VAL A 64 14.79 1.23 4.38
CA VAL A 64 15.77 1.05 3.31
C VAL A 64 16.87 0.14 3.84
N ALA A 65 17.08 -0.99 3.17
CA ALA A 65 18.14 -1.94 3.51
C ALA A 65 19.36 -1.65 2.64
N GLN A 66 20.52 -1.76 3.24
CA GLN A 66 21.78 -1.58 2.52
C GLN A 66 22.60 -2.83 2.53
#